data_37af0b709adc244352894a5801a2e750
#
_entry.id   37af0b709adc244352894a5801a2e750
#
_cell.length_a   1.000
_cell.length_b   1.000
_cell.length_c   1.000
_cell.angle_alpha   90.00
_cell.angle_beta   90.00
_cell.angle_gamma   90.00
#
_symmetry.space_group_name_H-M   'P 1'
#
loop_
_entity.id
_entity.type
_entity.pdbx_description
1 polymer ?
#
loop_
_entity_poly.entity_id
_entity_poly.type
_entity_poly.pdbx_seq_one_letter_code
_entity_poly.pdbx_strand_id
1 'polypeptide(L)'
;RRRTEMSKLKSISGFLSSNVAILIILFSIIAFFKPNGFSWATNYTAIFLGVAMFGMGLTIKTQDFKVVFTRPKELALGFVLQYTIMPLSAYVLAKVFQLPTDLALGVILVGCCPGGTASNVITYIAKGDVALSVGMTIVSTILAPFCTPILVYVLAGSWVEVSIYAMMISAVKVVLIPVLAGILLYRLFPKQIDSIRDVLPLVSIVSIVMIISGIVGANAEKIMTCGALTLVVVMIH
;
A
#
# COMPACT_ATOMS: atom_id res chain seq x y z
N ARG A 1 -36.07 1.09 6.52
CA ARG A 1 -35.40 0.97 5.22
C ARG A 1 -33.90 1.35 5.32
N ARG A 2 -33.54 2.55 5.81
CA ARG A 2 -32.14 3.01 5.96
C ARG A 2 -31.28 2.13 6.90
N ARG A 3 -31.84 1.63 8.01
CA ARG A 3 -31.14 0.72 8.94
C ARG A 3 -30.86 -0.66 8.32
N THR A 4 -31.78 -1.17 7.51
CA THR A 4 -31.64 -2.49 6.84
C THR A 4 -30.60 -2.42 5.72
N GLU A 5 -30.52 -1.31 4.97
CA GLU A 5 -29.50 -1.09 3.97
C GLU A 5 -28.10 -0.93 4.57
N MET A 6 -27.97 -0.18 5.67
CA MET A 6 -26.71 -0.06 6.42
C MET A 6 -26.23 -1.41 6.97
N SER A 7 -27.15 -2.26 7.47
CA SER A 7 -26.81 -3.60 7.95
C SER A 7 -26.29 -4.49 6.81
N LYS A 8 -26.90 -4.45 5.63
CA LYS A 8 -26.43 -5.18 4.44
C LYS A 8 -25.07 -4.68 3.99
N LEU A 9 -24.85 -3.37 3.94
CA LEU A 9 -23.56 -2.78 3.58
C LEU A 9 -22.45 -3.18 4.55
N LYS A 10 -22.72 -3.22 5.85
CA LYS A 10 -21.78 -3.69 6.87
C LYS A 10 -21.42 -5.17 6.68
N SER A 11 -22.41 -6.01 6.40
CA SER A 11 -22.20 -7.44 6.14
C SER A 11 -21.34 -7.66 4.87
N ILE A 12 -21.65 -6.92 3.79
CA ILE A 12 -20.87 -6.96 2.56
C ILE A 12 -19.45 -6.45 2.79
N SER A 13 -19.28 -5.33 3.51
CA SER A 13 -17.98 -4.79 3.87
C SER A 13 -17.13 -5.79 4.66
N GLY A 14 -17.73 -6.43 5.67
CA GLY A 14 -17.04 -7.46 6.46
C GLY A 14 -16.62 -8.66 5.61
N PHE A 15 -17.51 -9.16 4.74
CA PHE A 15 -17.19 -10.26 3.85
C PHE A 15 -16.08 -9.90 2.84
N LEU A 16 -16.18 -8.73 2.20
CA LEU A 16 -15.16 -8.27 1.24
C LEU A 16 -13.81 -8.00 1.93
N SER A 17 -13.83 -7.41 3.13
CA SER A 17 -12.60 -7.16 3.91
C SER A 17 -11.91 -8.47 4.33
N SER A 18 -12.68 -9.51 4.69
CA SER A 18 -12.13 -10.82 5.05
C SER A 18 -11.57 -11.57 3.83
N ASN A 19 -12.06 -11.28 2.64
CA ASN A 19 -11.72 -11.99 1.40
C ASN A 19 -11.01 -11.11 0.37
N VAL A 20 -10.39 -10.01 0.78
CA VAL A 20 -9.71 -9.05 -0.12
C VAL A 20 -8.69 -9.74 -1.03
N ALA A 21 -7.88 -10.66 -0.48
CA ALA A 21 -6.89 -11.38 -1.27
C ALA A 21 -7.53 -12.23 -2.38
N ILE A 22 -8.64 -12.91 -2.07
CA ILE A 22 -9.38 -13.72 -3.06
C ILE A 22 -9.96 -12.82 -4.15
N LEU A 23 -10.51 -11.66 -3.78
CA LEU A 23 -11.04 -10.69 -4.74
C LEU A 23 -9.95 -10.17 -5.66
N ILE A 24 -8.79 -9.79 -5.10
CA ILE A 24 -7.66 -9.32 -5.90
C ILE A 24 -7.22 -10.40 -6.89
N ILE A 25 -7.06 -11.64 -6.44
CA ILE A 25 -6.65 -12.76 -7.30
C ILE A 25 -7.69 -13.00 -8.41
N LEU A 26 -8.98 -13.06 -8.05
CA LEU A 26 -10.06 -13.30 -9.00
C LEU A 26 -10.11 -12.22 -10.09
N PHE A 27 -10.12 -10.95 -9.69
CA PHE A 27 -10.15 -9.82 -10.63
C PHE A 27 -8.86 -9.71 -11.44
N SER A 28 -7.69 -10.06 -10.86
CA SER A 28 -6.42 -10.13 -11.60
C SER A 28 -6.45 -11.21 -12.68
N ILE A 29 -7.01 -12.39 -12.38
CA ILE A 29 -7.19 -13.45 -13.37
C ILE A 29 -8.12 -12.99 -14.50
N ILE A 30 -9.25 -12.36 -14.18
CA ILE A 30 -10.17 -11.83 -15.17
C ILE A 30 -9.50 -10.75 -16.04
N ALA A 31 -8.74 -9.83 -15.41
CA ALA A 31 -8.02 -8.77 -16.09
C ALA A 31 -6.91 -9.31 -17.00
N PHE A 32 -6.24 -10.39 -16.59
CA PHE A 32 -5.21 -11.07 -17.37
C PHE A 32 -5.79 -11.64 -18.70
N PHE A 33 -6.96 -12.30 -18.64
CA PHE A 33 -7.61 -12.85 -19.83
C PHE A 33 -8.41 -11.84 -20.65
N LYS A 34 -8.82 -10.71 -20.03
CA LYS A 34 -9.56 -9.62 -20.68
C LYS A 34 -8.91 -8.26 -20.44
N PRO A 35 -7.70 -8.01 -20.98
CA PRO A 35 -6.93 -6.79 -20.71
C PRO A 35 -7.70 -5.49 -21.00
N ASN A 36 -8.43 -5.45 -22.11
CA ASN A 36 -9.17 -4.24 -22.56
C ASN A 36 -10.27 -3.80 -21.57
N GLY A 37 -10.76 -4.72 -20.75
CA GLY A 37 -11.80 -4.42 -19.77
C GLY A 37 -11.27 -3.62 -18.55
N PHE A 38 -9.97 -3.70 -18.25
CA PHE A 38 -9.39 -3.15 -17.03
C PHE A 38 -8.23 -2.18 -17.27
N SER A 39 -7.55 -2.24 -18.43
CA SER A 39 -6.38 -1.40 -18.73
C SER A 39 -6.65 0.11 -18.63
N TRP A 40 -7.90 0.55 -18.85
CA TRP A 40 -8.29 1.95 -18.67
C TRP A 40 -8.06 2.46 -17.23
N ALA A 41 -8.14 1.58 -16.24
CA ALA A 41 -7.96 1.95 -14.83
C ALA A 41 -6.54 2.44 -14.53
N THR A 42 -5.54 2.09 -15.35
CA THR A 42 -4.17 2.58 -15.20
C THR A 42 -4.07 4.10 -15.34
N ASN A 43 -4.90 4.71 -16.18
CA ASN A 43 -4.94 6.17 -16.35
C ASN A 43 -5.46 6.90 -15.10
N TYR A 44 -6.18 6.20 -14.23
CA TYR A 44 -6.78 6.73 -13.01
C TYR A 44 -6.11 6.20 -11.74
N THR A 45 -4.98 5.51 -11.87
CA THR A 45 -4.26 4.91 -10.73
C THR A 45 -4.01 5.91 -9.60
N ALA A 46 -3.59 7.14 -9.93
CA ALA A 46 -3.34 8.18 -8.93
C ALA A 46 -4.61 8.56 -8.16
N ILE A 47 -5.76 8.61 -8.84
CA ILE A 47 -7.05 8.93 -8.22
C ILE A 47 -7.50 7.79 -7.31
N PHE A 48 -7.48 6.55 -7.81
CA PHE A 48 -7.82 5.37 -7.02
C PHE A 48 -6.91 5.21 -5.80
N LEU A 49 -5.60 5.44 -5.98
CA LEU A 49 -4.65 5.38 -4.87
C LEU A 49 -4.93 6.48 -3.84
N GLY A 50 -5.18 7.72 -4.30
CA GLY A 50 -5.55 8.83 -3.42
C GLY A 50 -6.83 8.54 -2.63
N VAL A 51 -7.86 7.96 -3.26
CA VAL A 51 -9.10 7.54 -2.60
C VAL A 51 -8.84 6.45 -1.56
N ALA A 52 -8.02 5.45 -1.91
CA ALA A 52 -7.64 4.39 -0.97
C ALA A 52 -6.87 4.94 0.23
N MET A 53 -5.92 5.84 -0.01
CA MET A 53 -5.12 6.50 1.03
C MET A 53 -5.97 7.42 1.92
N PHE A 54 -6.93 8.14 1.35
CA PHE A 54 -7.90 8.93 2.11
C PHE A 54 -8.76 8.04 3.02
N GLY A 55 -9.28 6.93 2.48
CA GLY A 55 -10.02 5.93 3.26
C GLY A 55 -9.18 5.37 4.42
N MET A 56 -7.90 5.07 4.17
CA MET A 56 -6.96 4.67 5.22
C MET A 56 -6.80 5.77 6.28
N GLY A 57 -6.62 7.03 5.87
CA GLY A 57 -6.52 8.16 6.79
C GLY A 57 -7.73 8.30 7.72
N LEU A 58 -8.95 8.02 7.23
CA LEU A 58 -10.18 8.03 8.03
C LEU A 58 -10.23 6.90 9.08
N THR A 59 -9.47 5.83 8.92
CA THR A 59 -9.43 4.72 9.88
C THR A 59 -8.45 4.94 11.03
N ILE A 60 -7.45 5.82 10.86
CA ILE A 60 -6.42 6.12 11.86
C ILE A 60 -7.01 6.98 12.98
N LYS A 61 -6.97 6.49 14.19
CA LYS A 61 -7.44 7.22 15.37
C LYS A 61 -6.34 8.12 15.94
N THR A 62 -6.75 9.24 16.55
CA THR A 62 -5.82 10.12 17.28
C THR A 62 -5.05 9.37 18.37
N GLN A 63 -5.66 8.33 18.96
CA GLN A 63 -5.02 7.49 19.97
C GLN A 63 -3.85 6.66 19.42
N ASP A 64 -3.87 6.31 18.13
CA ASP A 64 -2.83 5.53 17.47
C ASP A 64 -1.52 6.33 17.39
N PHE A 65 -1.61 7.67 17.35
CA PHE A 65 -0.43 8.54 17.43
C PHE A 65 0.24 8.58 18.81
N LYS A 66 -0.48 8.16 19.87
CA LYS A 66 0.09 8.17 21.23
C LYS A 66 1.35 7.30 21.30
N VAL A 67 1.38 6.19 20.59
CA VAL A 67 2.53 5.27 20.53
C VAL A 67 3.76 5.96 19.97
N VAL A 68 3.59 6.85 18.99
CA VAL A 68 4.70 7.60 18.37
C VAL A 68 5.44 8.46 19.41
N PHE A 69 4.72 9.00 20.38
CA PHE A 69 5.30 9.85 21.43
C PHE A 69 5.75 9.04 22.67
N THR A 70 5.14 7.88 22.93
CA THR A 70 5.44 7.09 24.14
C THR A 70 6.57 6.08 23.92
N ARG A 71 6.80 5.65 22.68
CA ARG A 71 7.79 4.61 22.33
C ARG A 71 8.69 5.03 21.15
N PRO A 72 9.34 6.20 21.20
CA PRO A 72 10.10 6.71 20.06
C PRO A 72 11.32 5.86 19.69
N LYS A 73 11.95 5.17 20.68
CA LYS A 73 13.12 4.34 20.43
C LYS A 73 12.79 3.10 19.61
N GLU A 74 11.72 2.38 19.97
CA GLU A 74 11.28 1.18 19.27
C GLU A 74 10.81 1.54 17.85
N LEU A 75 10.10 2.65 17.69
CA LEU A 75 9.68 3.14 16.39
C LEU A 75 10.86 3.57 15.53
N ALA A 76 11.83 4.27 16.09
CA ALA A 76 13.06 4.66 15.37
C ALA A 76 13.84 3.43 14.90
N LEU A 77 13.99 2.42 15.77
CA LEU A 77 14.65 1.17 15.41
C LEU A 77 13.91 0.47 14.28
N GLY A 78 12.58 0.30 14.41
CA GLY A 78 11.77 -0.33 13.36
C GLY A 78 11.82 0.43 12.04
N PHE A 79 11.80 1.76 12.09
CA PHE A 79 11.94 2.62 10.91
C PHE A 79 13.31 2.43 10.23
N VAL A 80 14.40 2.44 10.99
CA VAL A 80 15.75 2.21 10.46
C VAL A 80 15.85 0.82 9.84
N LEU A 81 15.35 -0.22 10.51
CA LEU A 81 15.36 -1.58 9.98
C LEU A 81 14.53 -1.69 8.69
N GLN A 82 13.34 -1.08 8.65
CA GLN A 82 12.48 -1.06 7.45
C GLN A 82 13.20 -0.42 6.26
N TYR A 83 13.78 0.75 6.43
CA TYR A 83 14.40 1.52 5.34
C TYR A 83 15.88 1.19 5.10
N THR A 84 16.43 0.20 5.78
CA THR A 84 17.77 -0.36 5.50
C THR A 84 17.69 -1.80 5.02
N ILE A 85 17.10 -2.70 5.78
CA ILE A 85 17.11 -4.13 5.47
C ILE A 85 16.27 -4.42 4.21
N MET A 86 15.06 -3.89 4.12
CA MET A 86 14.18 -4.15 2.98
C MET A 86 14.75 -3.63 1.64
N PRO A 87 15.20 -2.35 1.53
CA PRO A 87 15.81 -1.88 0.29
C PRO A 87 17.11 -2.60 -0.06
N LEU A 88 17.96 -2.92 0.92
CA LEU A 88 19.20 -3.65 0.68
C LEU A 88 18.95 -5.08 0.23
N SER A 89 18.00 -5.78 0.84
CA SER A 89 17.61 -7.14 0.40
C SER A 89 17.06 -7.12 -1.02
N ALA A 90 16.21 -6.15 -1.36
CA ALA A 90 15.71 -5.94 -2.71
C ALA A 90 16.84 -5.72 -3.73
N TYR A 91 17.81 -4.87 -3.39
CA TYR A 91 18.97 -4.60 -4.24
C TYR A 91 19.84 -5.86 -4.44
N VAL A 92 20.13 -6.59 -3.35
CA VAL A 92 20.92 -7.82 -3.41
C VAL A 92 20.20 -8.88 -4.27
N LEU A 93 18.90 -9.07 -4.10
CA LEU A 93 18.11 -9.99 -4.92
C LEU A 93 18.14 -9.59 -6.40
N ALA A 94 17.96 -8.30 -6.72
CA ALA A 94 18.03 -7.80 -8.08
C ALA A 94 19.38 -8.11 -8.74
N LYS A 95 20.49 -7.99 -8.01
CA LYS A 95 21.84 -8.30 -8.47
C LYS A 95 22.11 -9.79 -8.58
N VAL A 96 21.75 -10.59 -7.58
CA VAL A 96 21.99 -12.04 -7.54
C VAL A 96 21.23 -12.76 -8.65
N PHE A 97 19.96 -12.39 -8.86
CA PHE A 97 19.13 -12.97 -9.91
C PHE A 97 19.32 -12.31 -11.28
N GLN A 98 20.22 -11.33 -11.40
CA GLN A 98 20.51 -10.59 -12.64
C GLN A 98 19.23 -10.14 -13.35
N LEU A 99 18.31 -9.54 -12.57
CA LEU A 99 17.00 -9.17 -13.09
C LEU A 99 17.11 -8.14 -14.22
N PRO A 100 16.24 -8.24 -15.25
CA PRO A 100 16.08 -7.15 -16.22
C PRO A 100 15.79 -5.84 -15.51
N THR A 101 16.25 -4.72 -16.06
CA THR A 101 16.19 -3.39 -15.42
C THR A 101 14.80 -3.03 -14.91
N ASP A 102 13.75 -3.30 -15.69
CA ASP A 102 12.36 -3.04 -15.31
C ASP A 102 11.94 -3.81 -14.05
N LEU A 103 12.31 -5.10 -13.97
CA LEU A 103 12.00 -5.95 -12.81
C LEU A 103 12.86 -5.59 -11.60
N ALA A 104 14.14 -5.31 -11.81
CA ALA A 104 15.05 -4.87 -10.77
C ALA A 104 14.55 -3.58 -10.11
N LEU A 105 14.13 -2.60 -10.92
CA LEU A 105 13.54 -1.36 -10.45
C LEU A 105 12.23 -1.64 -9.64
N GLY A 106 11.38 -2.53 -10.13
CA GLY A 106 10.15 -2.92 -9.45
C GLY A 106 10.41 -3.51 -8.06
N VAL A 107 11.36 -4.45 -7.95
CA VAL A 107 11.75 -5.07 -6.67
C VAL A 107 12.33 -4.05 -5.70
N ILE A 108 13.21 -3.16 -6.19
CA ILE A 108 13.78 -2.08 -5.36
C ILE A 108 12.69 -1.11 -4.90
N LEU A 109 11.75 -0.74 -5.77
CA LEU A 109 10.60 0.10 -5.38
C LEU A 109 9.79 -0.54 -4.26
N VAL A 110 9.50 -1.85 -4.35
CA VAL A 110 8.79 -2.57 -3.28
C VAL A 110 9.58 -2.55 -1.97
N GLY A 111 10.91 -2.83 -2.03
CA GLY A 111 11.77 -2.77 -0.85
C GLY A 111 11.87 -1.37 -0.22
N CYS A 112 11.73 -0.30 -1.01
CA CYS A 112 11.72 1.08 -0.53
C CYS A 112 10.35 1.56 -0.06
N CYS A 113 9.29 0.73 -0.15
CA CYS A 113 7.96 1.07 0.32
C CYS A 113 7.85 1.07 1.85
N PRO A 114 6.94 1.88 2.42
CA PRO A 114 6.63 1.83 3.85
C PRO A 114 5.98 0.51 4.24
N GLY A 115 6.00 0.19 5.54
CA GLY A 115 5.33 -0.99 6.08
C GLY A 115 3.84 -1.01 5.78
N GLY A 116 3.34 -2.15 5.31
CA GLY A 116 1.93 -2.32 4.92
C GLY A 116 1.01 -2.54 6.13
N THR A 117 -0.24 -2.09 6.02
CA THR A 117 -1.27 -2.29 7.06
C THR A 117 -1.61 -3.75 7.31
N ALA A 118 -1.33 -4.65 6.36
CA ALA A 118 -1.50 -6.09 6.54
C ALA A 118 -0.66 -6.64 7.70
N SER A 119 0.52 -6.04 7.98
CA SER A 119 1.36 -6.41 9.12
C SER A 119 0.65 -6.23 10.46
N ASN A 120 -0.23 -5.23 10.59
CA ASN A 120 -0.99 -4.98 11.81
C ASN A 120 -1.97 -6.14 12.11
N VAL A 121 -2.58 -6.70 11.05
CA VAL A 121 -3.49 -7.86 11.18
C VAL A 121 -2.71 -9.12 11.56
N ILE A 122 -1.56 -9.34 10.93
CA ILE A 122 -0.68 -10.47 11.25
C ILE A 122 -0.19 -10.36 12.70
N THR A 123 0.24 -9.17 13.13
CA THR A 123 0.64 -8.89 14.51
C THR A 123 -0.48 -9.19 15.50
N TYR A 124 -1.73 -8.82 15.17
CA TYR A 124 -2.88 -9.14 16.00
C TYR A 124 -3.11 -10.65 16.12
N ILE A 125 -3.08 -11.38 15.00
CA ILE A 125 -3.25 -12.85 14.98
C ILE A 125 -2.14 -13.54 15.78
N ALA A 126 -0.89 -13.04 15.64
CA ALA A 126 0.27 -13.55 16.36
C ALA A 126 0.30 -13.13 17.84
N LYS A 127 -0.72 -12.41 18.34
CA LYS A 127 -0.79 -11.84 19.70
C LYS A 127 0.41 -10.96 20.04
N GLY A 128 0.98 -10.28 19.05
CA GLY A 128 2.06 -9.31 19.21
C GLY A 128 1.54 -7.92 19.59
N ASP A 129 2.47 -6.96 19.67
CA ASP A 129 2.17 -5.56 20.02
C ASP A 129 1.59 -4.80 18.80
N VAL A 130 0.26 -4.84 18.69
CA VAL A 130 -0.47 -4.18 17.60
C VAL A 130 -0.28 -2.65 17.63
N ALA A 131 -0.17 -2.06 18.82
CA ALA A 131 -0.01 -0.61 18.94
C ALA A 131 1.34 -0.17 18.35
N LEU A 132 2.41 -0.92 18.62
CA LEU A 132 3.72 -0.68 18.03
C LEU A 132 3.69 -0.87 16.50
N SER A 133 3.06 -1.93 16.00
CA SER A 133 2.92 -2.19 14.56
C SER A 133 2.20 -1.06 13.82
N VAL A 134 1.08 -0.59 14.38
CA VAL A 134 0.33 0.56 13.84
C VAL A 134 1.17 1.83 13.85
N GLY A 135 1.88 2.09 14.96
CA GLY A 135 2.79 3.23 15.08
C GLY A 135 3.89 3.22 14.00
N MET A 136 4.50 2.06 13.76
CA MET A 136 5.51 1.87 12.71
C MET A 136 4.92 2.15 11.32
N THR A 137 3.72 1.65 11.03
CA THR A 137 3.03 1.90 9.77
C THR A 137 2.76 3.38 9.58
N ILE A 138 2.28 4.09 10.61
CA ILE A 138 2.00 5.54 10.55
C ILE A 138 3.30 6.31 10.24
N VAL A 139 4.36 6.07 11.00
CA VAL A 139 5.64 6.78 10.86
C VAL A 139 6.24 6.52 9.48
N SER A 140 6.31 5.26 9.06
CA SER A 140 6.87 4.90 7.76
C SER A 140 6.06 5.48 6.60
N THR A 141 4.73 5.50 6.68
CA THR A 141 3.86 6.07 5.63
C THR A 141 4.01 7.60 5.52
N ILE A 142 4.12 8.31 6.64
CA ILE A 142 4.31 9.77 6.63
C ILE A 142 5.69 10.14 6.06
N LEU A 143 6.72 9.35 6.34
CA LEU A 143 8.09 9.59 5.88
C LEU A 143 8.38 9.01 4.49
N ALA A 144 7.55 8.09 3.98
CA ALA A 144 7.73 7.45 2.68
C ALA A 144 7.92 8.43 1.52
N PRO A 145 7.16 9.54 1.39
CA PRO A 145 7.36 10.51 0.30
C PRO A 145 8.76 11.09 0.21
N PHE A 146 9.52 11.06 1.28
CA PHE A 146 10.89 11.53 1.36
C PHE A 146 11.89 10.37 1.25
N CYS A 147 11.72 9.34 2.05
CA CYS A 147 12.66 8.21 2.15
C CYS A 147 12.66 7.36 0.87
N THR A 148 11.48 7.01 0.35
CA THR A 148 11.38 6.14 -0.83
C THR A 148 12.06 6.71 -2.07
N PRO A 149 11.84 7.99 -2.49
CA PRO A 149 12.53 8.55 -3.66
C PRO A 149 14.05 8.62 -3.51
N ILE A 150 14.52 8.95 -2.31
CA ILE A 150 15.97 9.02 -2.02
C ILE A 150 16.60 7.63 -2.14
N LEU A 151 15.98 6.62 -1.52
CA LEU A 151 16.50 5.25 -1.56
C LEU A 151 16.46 4.66 -2.98
N VAL A 152 15.38 4.89 -3.72
CA VAL A 152 15.28 4.46 -5.13
C VAL A 152 16.37 5.12 -5.96
N TYR A 153 16.61 6.41 -5.78
CA TYR A 153 17.69 7.11 -6.47
C TYR A 153 19.06 6.53 -6.14
N VAL A 154 19.35 6.27 -4.87
CA VAL A 154 20.64 5.72 -4.43
C VAL A 154 20.86 4.29 -4.97
N LEU A 155 19.82 3.46 -4.96
CA LEU A 155 19.95 2.04 -5.31
C LEU A 155 19.76 1.75 -6.81
N ALA A 156 18.89 2.49 -7.48
CA ALA A 156 18.53 2.26 -8.88
C ALA A 156 18.90 3.40 -9.85
N GLY A 157 19.37 4.53 -9.34
CA GLY A 157 19.69 5.70 -10.16
C GLY A 157 20.82 5.49 -11.18
N SER A 158 21.65 4.46 -10.98
CA SER A 158 22.68 4.06 -11.98
C SER A 158 22.09 3.27 -13.15
N TRP A 159 20.86 2.75 -13.03
CA TRP A 159 20.21 1.92 -14.04
C TRP A 159 19.12 2.67 -14.80
N VAL A 160 18.49 3.64 -14.14
CA VAL A 160 17.36 4.41 -14.69
C VAL A 160 17.47 5.85 -14.21
N GLU A 161 17.17 6.81 -15.09
CA GLU A 161 17.05 8.22 -14.69
C GLU A 161 15.88 8.40 -13.71
N VAL A 162 16.20 8.62 -12.45
CA VAL A 162 15.20 8.83 -11.38
C VAL A 162 15.20 10.30 -10.97
N SER A 163 14.09 10.97 -11.17
CA SER A 163 13.89 12.33 -10.64
C SER A 163 13.35 12.26 -9.23
N ILE A 164 14.21 12.44 -8.23
CA ILE A 164 13.82 12.47 -6.80
C ILE A 164 12.67 13.46 -6.58
N TYR A 165 12.81 14.67 -7.14
CA TYR A 165 11.83 15.73 -6.94
C TYR A 165 10.43 15.38 -7.50
N ALA A 166 10.38 14.82 -8.72
CA ALA A 166 9.11 14.39 -9.31
C ALA A 166 8.45 13.26 -8.52
N MET A 167 9.25 12.29 -8.04
CA MET A 167 8.76 11.20 -7.19
C MET A 167 8.26 11.72 -5.84
N MET A 168 8.99 12.62 -5.18
CA MET A 168 8.58 13.23 -3.92
C MET A 168 7.25 13.96 -4.06
N ILE A 169 7.10 14.84 -5.06
CA ILE A 169 5.87 15.58 -5.30
C ILE A 169 4.70 14.62 -5.58
N SER A 170 4.91 13.62 -6.42
CA SER A 170 3.90 12.60 -6.71
C SER A 170 3.45 11.88 -5.45
N ALA A 171 4.40 11.39 -4.64
CA ALA A 171 4.10 10.69 -3.39
C ALA A 171 3.41 11.59 -2.36
N VAL A 172 3.83 12.86 -2.24
CA VAL A 172 3.13 13.82 -1.37
C VAL A 172 1.68 14.03 -1.83
N LYS A 173 1.45 14.23 -3.12
CA LYS A 173 0.10 14.48 -3.67
C LYS A 173 -0.83 13.26 -3.56
N VAL A 174 -0.31 12.07 -3.82
CA VAL A 174 -1.14 10.86 -3.96
C VAL A 174 -1.24 10.06 -2.66
N VAL A 175 -0.28 10.18 -1.76
CA VAL A 175 -0.25 9.45 -0.48
C VAL A 175 -0.44 10.40 0.70
N LEU A 176 0.48 11.35 0.89
CA LEU A 176 0.52 12.14 2.13
C LEU A 176 -0.69 13.06 2.28
N ILE A 177 -1.03 13.82 1.24
CA ILE A 177 -2.17 14.75 1.28
C ILE A 177 -3.50 14.02 1.54
N PRO A 178 -3.85 12.94 0.82
CA PRO A 178 -5.09 12.21 1.10
C PRO A 178 -5.14 11.58 2.50
N VAL A 179 -4.04 11.00 2.97
CA VAL A 179 -3.97 10.43 4.33
C VAL A 179 -4.20 11.52 5.38
N LEU A 180 -3.48 12.64 5.28
CA LEU A 180 -3.64 13.76 6.23
C LEU A 180 -5.05 14.38 6.17
N ALA A 181 -5.63 14.50 4.97
CA ALA A 181 -7.00 14.96 4.81
C ALA A 181 -8.00 14.00 5.49
N GLY A 182 -7.79 12.68 5.35
CA GLY A 182 -8.59 11.67 6.03
C GLY A 182 -8.50 11.79 7.56
N ILE A 183 -7.28 11.88 8.10
CA ILE A 183 -7.05 12.06 9.55
C ILE A 183 -7.70 13.35 10.06
N LEU A 184 -7.54 14.45 9.32
CA LEU A 184 -8.14 15.73 9.69
C LEU A 184 -9.66 15.66 9.70
N LEU A 185 -10.26 15.06 8.68
CA LEU A 185 -11.70 14.89 8.59
C LEU A 185 -12.25 14.01 9.73
N TYR A 186 -11.55 12.92 10.06
CA TYR A 186 -11.89 12.10 11.22
C TYR A 186 -11.84 12.91 12.53
N ARG A 187 -10.82 13.75 12.69
CA ARG A 187 -10.68 14.60 13.89
C ARG A 187 -11.81 15.66 14.01
N LEU A 188 -12.28 16.20 12.87
CA LEU A 188 -13.34 17.21 12.84
C LEU A 188 -14.73 16.59 13.04
N PHE A 189 -14.97 15.40 12.50
CA PHE A 189 -16.28 14.74 12.46
C PHE A 189 -16.26 13.29 12.97
N PRO A 190 -15.74 13.00 14.18
CA PRO A 190 -15.52 11.64 14.65
C PRO A 190 -16.82 10.82 14.71
N LYS A 191 -17.91 11.39 15.23
CA LYS A 191 -19.21 10.70 15.38
C LYS A 191 -19.81 10.28 14.04
N GLN A 192 -19.72 11.12 13.02
CA GLN A 192 -20.25 10.86 11.70
C GLN A 192 -19.45 9.76 11.01
N ILE A 193 -18.12 9.82 11.11
CA ILE A 193 -17.22 8.84 10.48
C ILE A 193 -17.30 7.49 11.20
N ASP A 194 -17.38 7.47 12.53
CA ASP A 194 -17.56 6.22 13.29
C ASP A 194 -18.88 5.51 12.91
N SER A 195 -19.92 6.24 12.54
CA SER A 195 -21.19 5.64 12.08
C SER A 195 -21.08 4.87 10.76
N ILE A 196 -20.14 5.24 9.89
CA ILE A 196 -19.88 4.63 8.58
C ILE A 196 -18.57 3.86 8.54
N ARG A 197 -17.84 3.76 9.65
CA ARG A 197 -16.49 3.19 9.74
C ARG A 197 -16.40 1.78 9.16
N ASP A 198 -17.42 0.95 9.39
CA ASP A 198 -17.46 -0.43 8.89
C ASP A 198 -17.65 -0.51 7.38
N VAL A 199 -17.99 0.61 6.72
CA VAL A 199 -18.18 0.70 5.27
C VAL A 199 -16.98 1.35 4.57
N LEU A 200 -16.16 2.14 5.29
CA LEU A 200 -14.99 2.82 4.73
C LEU A 200 -14.00 1.87 4.03
N PRO A 201 -13.70 0.67 4.56
CA PRO A 201 -12.81 -0.26 3.89
C PRO A 201 -13.27 -0.65 2.49
N LEU A 202 -14.58 -0.66 2.21
CA LEU A 202 -15.11 -0.99 0.87
C LEU A 202 -14.53 -0.09 -0.21
N VAL A 203 -14.49 1.22 0.03
CA VAL A 203 -14.00 2.20 -0.93
C VAL A 203 -12.51 1.95 -1.23
N SER A 204 -11.73 1.70 -0.19
CA SER A 204 -10.30 1.38 -0.34
C SER A 204 -10.08 0.04 -1.07
N ILE A 205 -10.87 -1.00 -0.73
CA ILE A 205 -10.80 -2.32 -1.37
C ILE A 205 -11.12 -2.22 -2.85
N VAL A 206 -12.23 -1.56 -3.22
CA VAL A 206 -12.60 -1.38 -4.63
C VAL A 206 -11.51 -0.63 -5.38
N SER A 207 -10.98 0.45 -4.81
CA SER A 207 -9.89 1.22 -5.41
C SER A 207 -8.65 0.36 -5.64
N ILE A 208 -8.23 -0.44 -4.64
CA ILE A 208 -7.06 -1.31 -4.73
C ILE A 208 -7.28 -2.41 -5.78
N VAL A 209 -8.45 -3.06 -5.79
CA VAL A 209 -8.79 -4.08 -6.79
C VAL A 209 -8.74 -3.49 -8.20
N MET A 210 -9.28 -2.29 -8.41
CA MET A 210 -9.23 -1.61 -9.71
C MET A 210 -7.81 -1.27 -10.15
N ILE A 211 -6.97 -0.78 -9.23
CA ILE A 211 -5.56 -0.49 -9.52
C ILE A 211 -4.83 -1.77 -9.95
N ILE A 212 -4.91 -2.82 -9.14
CA ILE A 212 -4.18 -4.07 -9.40
C ILE A 212 -4.67 -4.72 -10.69
N SER A 213 -5.98 -4.80 -10.91
CA SER A 213 -6.56 -5.35 -12.12
C SER A 213 -6.17 -4.53 -13.36
N GLY A 214 -6.15 -3.21 -13.25
CA GLY A 214 -5.69 -2.33 -14.33
C GLY A 214 -4.23 -2.59 -14.69
N ILE A 215 -3.35 -2.68 -13.69
CA ILE A 215 -1.91 -2.94 -13.88
C ILE A 215 -1.69 -4.34 -14.47
N VAL A 216 -2.38 -5.37 -13.96
CA VAL A 216 -2.28 -6.74 -14.49
C VAL A 216 -2.77 -6.79 -15.95
N GLY A 217 -3.92 -6.16 -16.28
CA GLY A 217 -4.42 -6.10 -17.64
C GLY A 217 -3.45 -5.39 -18.58
N ALA A 218 -2.90 -4.24 -18.17
CA ALA A 218 -1.96 -3.49 -19.00
C ALA A 218 -0.61 -4.20 -19.23
N ASN A 219 -0.22 -5.11 -18.33
CA ASN A 219 1.06 -5.82 -18.39
C ASN A 219 0.91 -7.34 -18.60
N ALA A 220 -0.24 -7.82 -19.09
CA ALA A 220 -0.51 -9.25 -19.23
C ALA A 220 0.57 -10.00 -20.04
N GLU A 221 1.04 -9.43 -21.14
CA GLU A 221 2.11 -10.02 -21.97
C GLU A 221 3.45 -10.11 -21.23
N LYS A 222 3.84 -9.07 -20.49
CA LYS A 222 5.07 -9.06 -19.68
C LYS A 222 5.00 -10.09 -18.53
N ILE A 223 3.84 -10.26 -17.93
CA ILE A 223 3.62 -11.24 -16.87
C ILE A 223 3.79 -12.67 -17.41
N MET A 224 3.38 -12.96 -18.64
CA MET A 224 3.59 -14.27 -19.24
C MET A 224 5.07 -14.59 -19.46
N THR A 225 5.87 -13.60 -19.82
CA THR A 225 7.30 -13.81 -20.13
C THR A 225 8.20 -13.85 -18.90
N CYS A 226 7.90 -13.03 -17.88
CA CYS A 226 8.76 -12.83 -16.71
C CYS A 226 8.12 -13.32 -15.40
N GLY A 227 6.87 -13.83 -15.41
CA GLY A 227 6.09 -14.08 -14.20
C GLY A 227 6.70 -15.11 -13.26
N ALA A 228 7.29 -16.19 -13.80
CA ALA A 228 7.92 -17.23 -12.97
C ALA A 228 9.11 -16.68 -12.17
N LEU A 229 10.00 -15.92 -12.83
CA LEU A 229 11.14 -15.29 -12.18
C LEU A 229 10.70 -14.27 -11.12
N THR A 230 9.69 -13.46 -11.45
CA THR A 230 9.12 -12.48 -10.53
C THR A 230 8.53 -13.14 -9.29
N LEU A 231 7.80 -14.26 -9.45
CA LEU A 231 7.25 -15.00 -8.32
C LEU A 231 8.33 -15.51 -7.38
N VAL A 232 9.40 -16.13 -7.91
CA VAL A 232 10.52 -16.60 -7.10
C VAL A 232 11.15 -15.49 -6.31
N VAL A 233 11.43 -14.34 -6.94
CA VAL A 233 12.05 -13.18 -6.27
C VAL A 233 11.15 -12.62 -5.18
N VAL A 234 9.84 -12.48 -5.46
CA VAL A 234 8.87 -11.97 -4.47
C VAL A 234 8.70 -12.92 -3.27
N MET A 235 8.80 -14.25 -3.49
CA MET A 235 8.72 -15.23 -2.39
C MET A 235 9.95 -15.19 -1.48
N ILE A 236 11.12 -14.79 -2.01
CA ILE A 236 12.37 -14.68 -1.23
C ILE A 236 12.47 -13.33 -0.54
N HIS A 237 11.97 -12.26 -1.16
CA HIS A 237 11.95 -10.90 -0.63
C HIS A 237 10.93 -10.72 0.50
#